data_3057a28341ff53d2cc5760c9bcb0f76f
#
_entry.id   3057a28341ff53d2cc5760c9bcb0f76f
#
_cell.length_a   1.000
_cell.length_b   1.000
_cell.length_c   1.000
_cell.angle_alpha   90.00
_cell.angle_beta   90.00
_cell.angle_gamma   90.00
#
_symmetry.space_group_name_H-M   'P 1'
#
loop_
_entity.id
_entity.type
_entity.pdbx_description
1 polymer ?
#
loop_
_entity_poly.entity_id
_entity_poly.type
_entity_poly.pdbx_seq_one_letter_code
_entity_poly.pdbx_strand_id
1 'polypeptide(L)'
;MPDFANCKRLLGNAYAGANGKKIAIEYQGEQYMLKFPPSGQTKRTELSYTNSCLSEHIASTIFNMVGIHAQKTILGTYQVKAKTKIVCACKDFTTDGSRLYDFCSIKNTIIDSEHNGTGTELDDILETIEKQQFVNPTELLEHFWDVFVVDAFLGNFDRHNGNWGFLYNRASQTATIAPVYDCDSCLLPQADEKVMRSVLEDEKELHARIFRFPTSAIKYQDKKINYYDFLTAAEYEDCNEALLRIVPEIDLDAIDAFIDTVPYLTDLQRSFYKTYLKARYDLIISPAYDIALHQKNSIGFSM
;
A
#
# COMPACT_ATOMS: atom_id res chain seq x y z
N MET A 1 -11.03 -1.60 -22.98
CA MET A 1 -9.88 -1.56 -22.04
C MET A 1 -8.74 -0.85 -22.74
N PRO A 2 -7.99 0.04 -22.08
CA PRO A 2 -6.98 0.84 -22.74
C PRO A 2 -5.78 0.00 -23.19
N ASP A 3 -5.28 0.32 -24.39
CA ASP A 3 -3.95 -0.10 -24.88
C ASP A 3 -3.04 1.15 -24.86
N PHE A 4 -2.03 1.10 -24.02
CA PHE A 4 -1.10 2.22 -23.82
C PHE A 4 0.09 2.19 -24.80
N ALA A 5 0.17 1.22 -25.72
CA ALA A 5 1.29 1.11 -26.66
C ALA A 5 1.42 2.32 -27.58
N ASN A 6 0.29 2.94 -27.93
CA ASN A 6 0.22 4.10 -28.82
C ASN A 6 0.16 5.45 -28.08
N CYS A 7 0.24 5.46 -26.75
CA CYS A 7 0.26 6.69 -25.99
C CYS A 7 1.57 7.47 -26.22
N LYS A 8 1.47 8.80 -26.23
CA LYS A 8 2.63 9.68 -26.30
C LYS A 8 3.50 9.47 -25.06
N ARG A 9 4.78 9.14 -25.28
CA ARG A 9 5.76 9.06 -24.19
C ARG A 9 6.26 10.45 -23.84
N LEU A 10 6.34 10.74 -22.55
CA LEU A 10 6.91 11.97 -22.03
C LEU A 10 8.40 11.73 -21.75
N LEU A 11 9.25 12.46 -22.51
CA LEU A 11 10.70 12.39 -22.35
C LEU A 11 11.11 13.40 -21.27
N GLY A 12 11.82 12.96 -20.23
CA GLY A 12 12.34 13.84 -19.17
C GLY A 12 11.76 13.56 -17.78
N ASN A 13 10.63 12.87 -17.67
CA ASN A 13 10.12 12.44 -16.39
C ASN A 13 10.73 11.09 -16.00
N ALA A 14 11.83 11.12 -15.23
CA ALA A 14 12.43 9.93 -14.67
C ALA A 14 11.76 9.62 -13.32
N TYR A 15 10.93 8.59 -13.27
CA TYR A 15 10.38 8.09 -12.00
C TYR A 15 11.41 7.20 -11.30
N ALA A 16 11.71 7.51 -10.04
CA ALA A 16 12.60 6.71 -9.21
C ALA A 16 11.93 5.38 -8.78
N GLY A 17 12.73 4.39 -8.41
CA GLY A 17 12.27 3.11 -7.84
C GLY A 17 12.96 1.90 -8.47
N ALA A 18 13.27 0.89 -7.63
CA ALA A 18 14.04 -0.28 -7.99
C ALA A 18 13.24 -1.36 -8.75
N ASN A 19 11.91 -1.38 -8.59
CA ASN A 19 11.05 -2.46 -9.10
C ASN A 19 10.49 -2.15 -10.49
N GLY A 20 10.88 -2.95 -11.48
CA GLY A 20 10.30 -2.97 -12.82
C GLY A 20 10.63 -1.74 -13.69
N LYS A 21 10.24 -1.84 -14.96
CA LYS A 21 10.35 -0.73 -15.90
C LYS A 21 9.23 0.27 -15.67
N LYS A 22 9.55 1.56 -15.56
CA LYS A 22 8.61 2.67 -15.46
C LYS A 22 8.78 3.59 -16.67
N ILE A 23 7.71 4.06 -17.26
CA ILE A 23 7.72 5.08 -18.33
C ILE A 23 6.63 6.11 -18.09
N ALA A 24 6.91 7.38 -18.45
CA ALA A 24 5.90 8.43 -18.43
C ALA A 24 5.12 8.43 -19.75
N ILE A 25 3.79 8.52 -19.67
CA ILE A 25 2.90 8.61 -20.82
C ILE A 25 1.86 9.71 -20.60
N GLU A 26 1.31 10.22 -21.71
CA GLU A 26 0.10 11.02 -21.73
C GLU A 26 -1.07 10.16 -22.22
N TYR A 27 -2.13 10.08 -21.42
CA TYR A 27 -3.35 9.36 -21.75
C TYR A 27 -4.57 10.21 -21.39
N GLN A 28 -5.46 10.45 -22.37
CA GLN A 28 -6.64 11.31 -22.23
C GLN A 28 -6.35 12.73 -21.70
N GLY A 29 -5.19 13.30 -22.09
CA GLY A 29 -4.78 14.64 -21.67
C GLY A 29 -4.16 14.71 -20.26
N GLU A 30 -4.01 13.59 -19.59
CA GLU A 30 -3.39 13.50 -18.25
C GLU A 30 -2.09 12.70 -18.29
N GLN A 31 -1.20 12.97 -17.33
CA GLN A 31 0.09 12.29 -17.22
C GLN A 31 -0.02 11.07 -16.30
N TYR A 32 0.61 9.97 -16.72
CA TYR A 32 0.66 8.73 -15.97
C TYR A 32 2.07 8.14 -15.96
N MET A 33 2.44 7.57 -14.82
CA MET A 33 3.54 6.62 -14.73
C MET A 33 3.03 5.23 -15.04
N LEU A 34 3.54 4.60 -16.09
CA LEU A 34 3.19 3.23 -16.45
C LEU A 34 4.15 2.26 -15.79
N LYS A 35 3.64 1.45 -14.86
CA LYS A 35 4.35 0.35 -14.21
C LYS A 35 4.22 -0.93 -15.01
N PHE A 36 5.31 -1.65 -15.18
CA PHE A 36 5.36 -2.96 -15.84
C PHE A 36 5.62 -4.06 -14.83
N PRO A 37 5.01 -5.25 -14.98
CA PRO A 37 5.38 -6.38 -14.15
C PRO A 37 6.87 -6.71 -14.38
N PRO A 38 7.60 -7.13 -13.34
CA PRO A 38 9.00 -7.52 -13.46
C PRO A 38 9.19 -8.56 -14.56
N SER A 39 10.30 -8.50 -15.27
CA SER A 39 10.64 -9.52 -16.28
C SER A 39 11.14 -10.76 -15.54
N GLY A 40 10.44 -11.93 -15.71
CA GLY A 40 10.75 -13.20 -15.05
C GLY A 40 12.10 -13.86 -15.42
N GLN A 41 13.17 -13.07 -15.64
CA GLN A 41 14.51 -13.54 -16.01
C GLN A 41 15.59 -13.23 -15.00
N THR A 42 15.30 -12.71 -13.83
CA THR A 42 16.30 -12.47 -12.78
C THR A 42 16.27 -13.59 -11.76
N LYS A 43 17.32 -14.41 -11.78
CA LYS A 43 17.77 -15.42 -10.80
C LYS A 43 16.68 -16.22 -10.04
N ARG A 44 16.86 -17.54 -9.96
CA ARG A 44 16.05 -18.57 -9.27
C ARG A 44 15.67 -18.31 -7.81
N THR A 45 15.96 -17.14 -7.24
CA THR A 45 15.69 -16.75 -5.85
C THR A 45 14.79 -15.52 -5.71
N GLU A 46 14.41 -14.85 -6.81
CA GLU A 46 13.46 -13.73 -6.74
C GLU A 46 12.05 -14.28 -6.96
N LEU A 47 11.24 -14.18 -5.92
CA LEU A 47 9.81 -14.36 -5.98
C LEU A 47 9.24 -13.52 -7.13
N SER A 48 8.51 -14.15 -8.04
CA SER A 48 8.00 -13.49 -9.23
C SER A 48 6.86 -12.56 -8.86
N TYR A 49 7.06 -11.25 -8.88
CA TYR A 49 6.02 -10.23 -8.68
C TYR A 49 5.11 -10.09 -9.91
N THR A 50 4.61 -11.23 -10.43
CA THR A 50 3.83 -11.26 -11.68
C THR A 50 2.52 -10.52 -11.56
N ASN A 51 1.95 -10.42 -10.35
CA ASN A 51 0.68 -9.76 -10.08
C ASN A 51 0.82 -8.31 -9.57
N SER A 52 2.02 -7.73 -9.54
CA SER A 52 2.27 -6.40 -8.95
C SER A 52 1.39 -5.29 -9.54
N CYS A 53 1.13 -5.31 -10.85
CA CYS A 53 0.25 -4.34 -11.49
C CYS A 53 -1.23 -4.50 -11.06
N LEU A 54 -1.68 -5.73 -10.83
CA LEU A 54 -3.01 -6.03 -10.31
C LEU A 54 -3.11 -5.61 -8.85
N SER A 55 -2.11 -5.95 -8.04
CA SER A 55 -1.99 -5.54 -6.63
C SER A 55 -2.01 -4.02 -6.48
N GLU A 56 -1.23 -3.30 -7.29
CA GLU A 56 -1.21 -1.83 -7.32
C GLU A 56 -2.61 -1.25 -7.53
N HIS A 57 -3.32 -1.75 -8.54
CA HIS A 57 -4.65 -1.24 -8.88
C HIS A 57 -5.70 -1.59 -7.82
N ILE A 58 -5.73 -2.84 -7.37
CA ILE A 58 -6.72 -3.30 -6.39
C ILE A 58 -6.50 -2.58 -5.06
N ALA A 59 -5.26 -2.56 -4.55
CA ALA A 59 -4.94 -1.95 -3.28
C ALA A 59 -5.17 -0.43 -3.28
N SER A 60 -4.71 0.30 -4.30
CA SER A 60 -4.96 1.75 -4.41
C SER A 60 -6.46 2.07 -4.48
N THR A 61 -7.26 1.20 -5.12
CA THR A 61 -8.72 1.40 -5.16
C THR A 61 -9.34 1.15 -3.80
N ILE A 62 -8.93 0.08 -3.08
CA ILE A 62 -9.43 -0.21 -1.73
C ILE A 62 -9.08 0.91 -0.75
N PHE A 63 -7.88 1.50 -0.80
CA PHE A 63 -7.56 2.69 -0.01
C PHE A 63 -8.57 3.83 -0.24
N ASN A 64 -8.93 4.11 -1.49
CA ASN A 64 -9.94 5.13 -1.79
C ASN A 64 -11.35 4.71 -1.34
N MET A 65 -11.70 3.41 -1.37
CA MET A 65 -13.00 2.90 -0.89
C MET A 65 -13.18 3.08 0.61
N VAL A 66 -12.10 2.98 1.40
CA VAL A 66 -12.12 3.21 2.86
C VAL A 66 -11.83 4.67 3.24
N GLY A 67 -11.93 5.60 2.28
CA GLY A 67 -11.81 7.04 2.54
C GLY A 67 -10.39 7.59 2.59
N ILE A 68 -9.36 6.78 2.39
CA ILE A 68 -7.96 7.25 2.36
C ILE A 68 -7.57 7.59 0.92
N HIS A 69 -7.16 8.85 0.70
CA HIS A 69 -6.76 9.30 -0.63
C HIS A 69 -5.54 8.55 -1.15
N ALA A 70 -5.72 7.78 -2.22
CA ALA A 70 -4.66 7.02 -2.88
C ALA A 70 -4.55 7.38 -4.37
N GLN A 71 -3.38 7.12 -4.93
CA GLN A 71 -3.06 7.36 -6.33
C GLN A 71 -4.07 6.68 -7.24
N LYS A 72 -4.69 7.43 -8.16
CA LYS A 72 -5.59 6.86 -9.16
C LYS A 72 -4.84 5.99 -10.14
N THR A 73 -5.37 4.81 -10.41
CA THR A 73 -4.73 3.80 -11.26
C THR A 73 -5.69 3.27 -12.31
N ILE A 74 -5.14 2.87 -13.45
CA ILE A 74 -5.88 2.26 -14.57
C ILE A 74 -5.11 1.04 -15.06
N LEU A 75 -5.75 -0.13 -15.10
CA LEU A 75 -5.19 -1.30 -15.75
C LEU A 75 -5.37 -1.24 -17.26
N GLY A 76 -4.37 -1.68 -17.98
CA GLY A 76 -4.41 -1.77 -19.44
C GLY A 76 -3.33 -2.69 -19.97
N THR A 77 -3.18 -2.68 -21.29
CA THR A 77 -2.18 -3.48 -21.98
C THR A 77 -1.07 -2.62 -22.56
N TYR A 78 0.08 -3.23 -22.74
CA TYR A 78 1.20 -2.63 -23.45
C TYR A 78 1.96 -3.68 -24.26
N GLN A 79 2.14 -3.43 -25.55
CA GLN A 79 2.87 -4.31 -26.44
C GLN A 79 4.38 -4.14 -26.27
N VAL A 80 5.06 -5.22 -25.91
CA VAL A 80 6.54 -5.29 -25.84
C VAL A 80 7.02 -6.38 -26.79
N LYS A 81 7.56 -5.98 -27.93
CA LYS A 81 7.90 -6.89 -29.02
C LYS A 81 6.66 -7.73 -29.43
N ALA A 82 6.75 -9.06 -29.38
CA ALA A 82 5.66 -9.97 -29.71
C ALA A 82 4.77 -10.35 -28.50
N LYS A 83 4.97 -9.73 -27.31
CA LYS A 83 4.22 -10.08 -26.09
C LYS A 83 3.40 -8.89 -25.61
N THR A 84 2.13 -9.12 -25.31
CA THR A 84 1.25 -8.19 -24.61
C THR A 84 1.44 -8.38 -23.11
N LYS A 85 1.68 -7.27 -22.40
CA LYS A 85 1.79 -7.25 -20.94
C LYS A 85 0.62 -6.48 -20.33
N ILE A 86 0.10 -6.95 -19.20
CA ILE A 86 -0.78 -6.19 -18.35
C ILE A 86 0.09 -5.18 -17.60
N VAL A 87 -0.30 -3.91 -17.60
CA VAL A 87 0.42 -2.80 -16.99
C VAL A 87 -0.53 -1.96 -16.15
N CYS A 88 0.01 -1.25 -15.17
CA CYS A 88 -0.74 -0.32 -14.34
C CYS A 88 -0.31 1.11 -14.66
N ALA A 89 -1.23 1.94 -15.12
CA ALA A 89 -1.04 3.37 -15.30
C ALA A 89 -1.42 4.08 -13.99
N CYS A 90 -0.42 4.60 -13.30
CA CYS A 90 -0.57 5.36 -12.05
C CYS A 90 -0.59 6.85 -12.40
N LYS A 91 -1.69 7.55 -12.08
CA LYS A 91 -1.83 8.97 -12.42
C LYS A 91 -0.74 9.78 -11.72
N ASP A 92 -0.06 10.64 -12.46
CA ASP A 92 0.90 11.56 -11.88
C ASP A 92 0.16 12.63 -11.06
N PHE A 93 0.44 12.69 -9.77
CA PHE A 93 -0.16 13.65 -8.85
C PHE A 93 0.73 14.88 -8.60
N THR A 94 1.83 15.05 -9.37
CA THR A 94 2.75 16.19 -9.29
C THR A 94 2.57 17.19 -10.43
N THR A 95 1.50 17.04 -11.24
CA THR A 95 1.27 17.84 -12.46
C THR A 95 0.86 19.29 -12.22
N ASP A 96 0.50 19.65 -11.00
CA ASP A 96 0.18 21.02 -10.56
C ASP A 96 1.41 21.87 -10.20
N GLY A 97 2.62 21.35 -10.45
CA GLY A 97 3.89 21.97 -10.05
C GLY A 97 4.35 21.58 -8.64
N SER A 98 3.62 20.71 -7.97
CA SER A 98 4.06 20.11 -6.71
C SER A 98 5.20 19.11 -6.95
N ARG A 99 6.04 18.96 -5.95
CA ARG A 99 7.12 17.97 -5.94
C ARG A 99 6.93 16.99 -4.78
N LEU A 100 7.07 15.71 -5.09
CA LEU A 100 7.05 14.66 -4.08
C LEU A 100 8.37 14.65 -3.31
N TYR A 101 8.26 14.66 -1.99
CA TYR A 101 9.33 14.41 -1.03
C TYR A 101 8.93 13.18 -0.22
N ASP A 102 9.67 12.10 -0.37
CA ASP A 102 9.44 10.90 0.43
C ASP A 102 9.79 11.14 1.91
N PHE A 103 9.17 10.36 2.79
CA PHE A 103 9.40 10.47 4.23
C PHE A 103 10.85 10.15 4.61
N CYS A 104 11.52 9.25 3.87
CA CYS A 104 12.93 8.94 4.07
C CYS A 104 13.81 10.19 3.97
N SER A 105 13.57 11.03 2.97
CA SER A 105 14.31 12.29 2.78
C SER A 105 14.09 13.27 3.94
N ILE A 106 12.86 13.34 4.46
CA ILE A 106 12.52 14.21 5.60
C ILE A 106 13.12 13.66 6.90
N LYS A 107 12.95 12.38 7.17
CA LYS A 107 13.53 11.71 8.34
C LYS A 107 15.03 11.94 8.44
N ASN A 108 15.75 11.85 7.30
CA ASN A 108 17.18 12.08 7.23
C ASN A 108 17.61 13.51 7.61
N THR A 109 16.70 14.48 7.57
CA THR A 109 17.00 15.87 7.98
C THR A 109 16.69 16.14 9.46
N ILE A 110 15.93 15.30 10.11
CA ILE A 110 15.40 15.49 11.48
C ILE A 110 16.12 14.60 12.48
N ILE A 111 16.33 13.33 12.11
CA ILE A 111 16.98 12.34 12.96
C ILE A 111 18.35 12.00 12.36
N ASP A 112 19.40 12.17 13.15
CA ASP A 112 20.74 11.67 12.81
C ASP A 112 20.76 10.15 13.00
N SER A 113 20.31 9.44 11.97
CA SER A 113 20.20 7.99 12.01
C SER A 113 21.34 7.35 11.21
N GLU A 114 21.93 6.29 11.75
CA GLU A 114 22.95 5.46 11.10
C GLU A 114 22.49 4.93 9.72
N HIS A 115 21.19 4.96 9.44
CA HIS A 115 20.56 4.43 8.24
C HIS A 115 20.10 5.51 7.23
N ASN A 116 20.57 6.75 7.34
CA ASN A 116 20.26 7.83 6.37
C ASN A 116 18.75 7.95 6.05
N GLY A 117 17.87 7.92 7.05
CA GLY A 117 16.42 8.01 6.90
C GLY A 117 15.73 6.73 6.40
N THR A 118 16.48 5.74 5.89
CA THR A 118 15.92 4.47 5.38
C THR A 118 15.48 3.51 6.49
N GLY A 119 16.02 3.65 7.70
CA GLY A 119 15.61 2.85 8.86
C GLY A 119 14.12 2.98 9.15
N THR A 120 13.46 1.84 9.37
CA THR A 120 12.00 1.76 9.53
C THR A 120 11.58 1.43 10.97
N GLU A 121 12.42 1.78 11.96
CA GLU A 121 12.06 1.66 13.37
C GLU A 121 10.87 2.59 13.69
N LEU A 122 9.85 2.04 14.34
CA LEU A 122 8.60 2.74 14.63
C LEU A 122 8.84 4.00 15.48
N ASP A 123 9.66 3.88 16.52
CA ASP A 123 9.94 5.00 17.41
C ASP A 123 10.59 6.18 16.67
N ASP A 124 11.53 5.90 15.76
CA ASP A 124 12.13 6.93 14.90
C ASP A 124 11.11 7.57 13.94
N ILE A 125 10.16 6.78 13.43
CA ILE A 125 9.10 7.30 12.55
C ILE A 125 8.19 8.23 13.34
N LEU A 126 7.74 7.83 14.53
CA LEU A 126 6.88 8.62 15.39
C LEU A 126 7.57 9.92 15.84
N GLU A 127 8.84 9.84 16.26
CA GLU A 127 9.63 11.02 16.60
C GLU A 127 9.78 11.99 15.40
N THR A 128 9.97 11.45 14.20
CA THR A 128 10.05 12.27 12.97
C THR A 128 8.71 12.94 12.67
N ILE A 129 7.58 12.23 12.83
CA ILE A 129 6.24 12.77 12.64
C ILE A 129 5.99 13.94 13.61
N GLU A 130 6.38 13.80 14.87
CA GLU A 130 6.24 14.85 15.89
C GLU A 130 7.08 16.09 15.57
N LYS A 131 8.33 15.91 15.14
CA LYS A 131 9.31 16.99 14.96
C LYS A 131 9.25 17.69 13.60
N GLN A 132 8.65 17.07 12.58
CA GLN A 132 8.59 17.69 11.26
C GLN A 132 7.69 18.93 11.27
N GLN A 133 7.93 19.85 10.33
CA GLN A 133 7.22 21.14 10.23
C GLN A 133 6.58 21.36 8.84
N PHE A 134 6.43 20.29 8.05
CA PHE A 134 5.87 20.38 6.70
C PHE A 134 4.35 20.40 6.70
N VAL A 135 3.74 19.59 7.57
CA VAL A 135 2.28 19.46 7.74
C VAL A 135 1.96 19.39 9.23
N ASN A 136 0.67 19.45 9.58
CA ASN A 136 0.23 19.30 10.97
C ASN A 136 0.65 17.91 11.49
N PRO A 137 1.42 17.82 12.60
CA PRO A 137 1.89 16.52 13.13
C PRO A 137 0.75 15.58 13.53
N THR A 138 -0.34 16.10 14.09
CA THR A 138 -1.50 15.28 14.48
C THR A 138 -2.18 14.66 13.26
N GLU A 139 -2.43 15.45 12.21
CA GLU A 139 -3.01 14.94 10.97
C GLU A 139 -2.09 13.89 10.29
N LEU A 140 -0.78 14.09 10.38
CA LEU A 140 0.19 13.14 9.83
C LEU A 140 0.22 11.84 10.63
N LEU A 141 0.13 11.91 11.96
CA LEU A 141 0.08 10.75 12.85
C LEU A 141 -1.19 9.93 12.62
N GLU A 142 -2.34 10.60 12.53
CA GLU A 142 -3.61 9.96 12.18
C GLU A 142 -3.51 9.24 10.82
N HIS A 143 -3.02 9.95 9.80
CA HIS A 143 -2.85 9.37 8.46
C HIS A 143 -1.89 8.17 8.46
N PHE A 144 -0.78 8.26 9.19
CA PHE A 144 0.19 7.16 9.31
C PHE A 144 -0.46 5.89 9.84
N TRP A 145 -1.22 6.01 10.94
CA TRP A 145 -1.89 4.85 11.55
C TRP A 145 -3.08 4.35 10.73
N ASP A 146 -3.83 5.23 10.08
CA ASP A 146 -4.90 4.84 9.16
C ASP A 146 -4.35 4.01 7.99
N VAL A 147 -3.24 4.47 7.38
CA VAL A 147 -2.54 3.72 6.32
C VAL A 147 -2.00 2.39 6.85
N PHE A 148 -1.45 2.36 8.07
CA PHE A 148 -0.94 1.12 8.68
C PHE A 148 -2.05 0.07 8.88
N VAL A 149 -3.23 0.47 9.32
CA VAL A 149 -4.40 -0.43 9.47
C VAL A 149 -4.84 -1.00 8.11
N VAL A 150 -4.90 -0.15 7.07
CA VAL A 150 -5.26 -0.63 5.72
C VAL A 150 -4.14 -1.49 5.12
N ASP A 151 -2.86 -1.15 5.34
CA ASP A 151 -1.73 -2.01 4.94
C ASP A 151 -1.80 -3.37 5.65
N ALA A 152 -2.23 -3.42 6.91
CA ALA A 152 -2.49 -4.67 7.62
C ALA A 152 -3.63 -5.46 6.96
N PHE A 153 -4.73 -4.83 6.59
CA PHE A 153 -5.83 -5.47 5.87
C PHE A 153 -5.41 -6.02 4.50
N LEU A 154 -4.65 -5.24 3.73
CA LEU A 154 -4.18 -5.61 2.39
C LEU A 154 -2.95 -6.56 2.41
N GLY A 155 -2.30 -6.72 3.56
CA GLY A 155 -1.07 -7.48 3.69
C GLY A 155 0.10 -6.85 2.94
N ASN A 156 0.28 -5.54 3.06
CA ASN A 156 1.41 -4.83 2.49
C ASN A 156 2.69 -5.15 3.27
N PHE A 157 3.75 -5.56 2.58
CA PHE A 157 5.03 -5.87 3.25
C PHE A 157 6.16 -4.90 2.87
N ASP A 158 5.86 -3.83 2.14
CA ASP A 158 6.87 -2.91 1.61
C ASP A 158 6.55 -1.42 1.80
N ARG A 159 5.70 -1.04 2.77
CA ARG A 159 5.46 0.36 3.14
C ARG A 159 6.65 0.92 3.93
N HIS A 160 7.81 1.00 3.27
CA HIS A 160 8.99 1.65 3.84
C HIS A 160 8.94 3.18 3.66
N ASN A 161 9.87 3.92 4.28
CA ASN A 161 9.89 5.38 4.30
C ASN A 161 9.99 6.05 2.92
N GLY A 162 10.32 5.33 1.87
CA GLY A 162 10.33 5.83 0.48
C GLY A 162 8.96 5.72 -0.22
N ASN A 163 7.98 5.02 0.38
CA ASN A 163 6.68 4.72 -0.24
C ASN A 163 5.52 5.54 0.35
N TRP A 164 5.83 6.64 1.02
CA TRP A 164 4.90 7.65 1.50
C TRP A 164 5.64 8.96 1.75
N GLY A 165 4.94 10.09 1.93
CA GLY A 165 5.58 11.38 2.15
C GLY A 165 4.68 12.58 1.86
N PHE A 166 5.24 13.64 1.29
CA PHE A 166 4.62 14.95 1.17
C PHE A 166 4.67 15.47 -0.26
N LEU A 167 3.65 16.25 -0.63
CA LEU A 167 3.67 17.11 -1.80
C LEU A 167 3.99 18.53 -1.38
N TYR A 168 5.02 19.13 -1.94
CA TYR A 168 5.36 20.51 -1.72
C TYR A 168 5.20 21.33 -3.00
N ASN A 169 4.36 22.34 -2.95
CA ASN A 169 4.17 23.27 -4.06
C ASN A 169 4.95 24.56 -3.78
N ARG A 170 5.94 24.85 -4.65
CA ARG A 170 6.80 26.04 -4.51
C ARG A 170 6.07 27.35 -4.74
N ALA A 171 5.06 27.36 -5.60
CA ALA A 171 4.35 28.59 -5.95
C ALA A 171 3.47 29.09 -4.80
N SER A 172 2.77 28.15 -4.14
CA SER A 172 1.94 28.46 -2.97
C SER A 172 2.69 28.36 -1.64
N GLN A 173 3.90 27.81 -1.63
CA GLN A 173 4.67 27.48 -0.42
C GLN A 173 3.90 26.58 0.57
N THR A 174 3.10 25.66 0.05
CA THR A 174 2.28 24.75 0.85
C THR A 174 2.81 23.32 0.75
N ALA A 175 2.75 22.61 1.87
CA ALA A 175 2.95 21.16 1.91
C ALA A 175 1.64 20.45 2.26
N THR A 176 1.41 19.29 1.66
CA THR A 176 0.30 18.41 1.98
C THR A 176 0.79 16.97 2.06
N ILE A 177 0.06 16.09 2.74
CA ILE A 177 0.33 14.67 2.72
C ILE A 177 0.10 14.16 1.30
N ALA A 178 1.04 13.39 0.76
CA ALA A 178 0.90 12.79 -0.57
C ALA A 178 -0.20 11.73 -0.56
N PRO A 179 -0.92 11.52 -1.68
CA PRO A 179 -1.78 10.35 -1.82
C PRO A 179 -0.99 9.07 -1.53
N VAL A 180 -1.63 8.03 -0.99
CA VAL A 180 -0.99 6.71 -0.85
C VAL A 180 -0.58 6.20 -2.23
N TYR A 181 0.66 5.77 -2.39
CA TYR A 181 1.23 5.27 -3.65
C TYR A 181 2.10 4.04 -3.41
N ASP A 182 2.51 3.38 -4.48
CA ASP A 182 3.36 2.19 -4.48
C ASP A 182 2.78 1.04 -3.65
N CYS A 183 1.56 0.60 -4.05
CA CYS A 183 0.80 -0.47 -3.41
C CYS A 183 1.04 -1.84 -4.06
N ASP A 184 2.06 -1.98 -4.88
CA ASP A 184 2.32 -3.19 -5.67
C ASP A 184 2.79 -4.41 -4.85
N SER A 185 3.09 -4.21 -3.58
CA SER A 185 3.49 -5.23 -2.60
C SER A 185 2.34 -5.70 -1.69
N CYS A 186 1.10 -5.32 -1.98
CA CYS A 186 -0.12 -5.81 -1.34
C CYS A 186 -0.61 -7.11 -1.97
N LEU A 187 -1.50 -7.85 -1.25
CA LEU A 187 -2.27 -8.97 -1.79
C LEU A 187 -1.41 -10.13 -2.33
N LEU A 188 -0.24 -10.36 -1.76
CA LEU A 188 0.69 -11.42 -2.17
C LEU A 188 1.01 -11.40 -3.69
N PRO A 189 1.63 -10.33 -4.24
CA PRO A 189 1.85 -10.17 -5.67
C PRO A 189 2.71 -11.26 -6.30
N GLN A 190 3.45 -12.01 -5.50
CA GLN A 190 4.28 -13.14 -5.90
C GLN A 190 3.54 -14.48 -5.96
N ALA A 191 2.25 -14.54 -5.56
CA ALA A 191 1.49 -15.77 -5.59
C ALA A 191 1.22 -16.21 -7.05
N ASP A 192 1.75 -17.34 -7.44
CA ASP A 192 1.38 -18.00 -8.69
C ASP A 192 0.07 -18.81 -8.54
N GLU A 193 -0.42 -19.38 -9.61
CA GLU A 193 -1.65 -20.18 -9.57
C GLU A 193 -1.58 -21.36 -8.58
N LYS A 194 -0.40 -21.96 -8.41
CA LYS A 194 -0.21 -23.08 -7.48
C LYS A 194 -0.37 -22.60 -6.04
N VAL A 195 0.24 -21.47 -5.70
CA VAL A 195 0.10 -20.86 -4.37
C VAL A 195 -1.34 -20.41 -4.12
N MET A 196 -1.99 -19.79 -5.11
CA MET A 196 -3.40 -19.37 -4.99
C MET A 196 -4.32 -20.56 -4.72
N ARG A 197 -4.19 -21.67 -5.47
CA ARG A 197 -4.96 -22.90 -5.22
C ARG A 197 -4.69 -23.47 -3.84
N SER A 198 -3.42 -23.57 -3.44
CA SER A 198 -3.05 -24.07 -2.12
C SER A 198 -3.68 -23.25 -0.99
N VAL A 199 -3.69 -21.92 -1.11
CA VAL A 199 -4.33 -21.03 -0.12
C VAL A 199 -5.86 -21.21 -0.08
N LEU A 200 -6.50 -21.49 -1.23
CA LEU A 200 -7.95 -21.71 -1.30
C LEU A 200 -8.38 -23.09 -0.79
N GLU A 201 -7.51 -24.10 -0.88
CA GLU A 201 -7.83 -25.52 -0.63
C GLU A 201 -7.29 -26.02 0.72
N ASP A 202 -6.29 -25.32 1.32
CA ASP A 202 -5.64 -25.74 2.57
C ASP A 202 -5.66 -24.59 3.61
N GLU A 203 -6.42 -24.81 4.66
CA GLU A 203 -6.56 -23.85 5.78
C GLU A 203 -5.21 -23.53 6.45
N LYS A 204 -4.27 -24.49 6.50
CA LYS A 204 -2.93 -24.24 7.07
C LYS A 204 -2.12 -23.28 6.21
N GLU A 205 -2.21 -23.41 4.90
CA GLU A 205 -1.57 -22.50 3.97
C GLU A 205 -2.21 -21.10 4.04
N LEU A 206 -3.54 -21.01 4.11
CA LEU A 206 -4.24 -19.76 4.34
C LEU A 206 -3.76 -19.10 5.65
N HIS A 207 -3.79 -19.81 6.76
CA HIS A 207 -3.32 -19.30 8.07
C HIS A 207 -1.85 -18.87 8.04
N ALA A 208 -1.00 -19.58 7.32
CA ALA A 208 0.40 -19.17 7.16
C ALA A 208 0.52 -17.83 6.45
N ARG A 209 -0.34 -17.56 5.44
CA ARG A 209 -0.40 -16.29 4.69
C ARG A 209 -1.10 -15.17 5.46
N ILE A 210 -1.85 -15.48 6.50
CA ILE A 210 -2.50 -14.49 7.35
C ILE A 210 -1.59 -14.11 8.53
N PHE A 211 -1.05 -15.10 9.26
CA PHE A 211 -0.38 -14.87 10.54
C PHE A 211 1.16 -14.79 10.48
N ARG A 212 1.80 -15.43 9.48
CA ARG A 212 3.27 -15.49 9.41
C ARG A 212 3.87 -14.53 8.37
N PHE A 213 3.23 -14.40 7.24
CA PHE A 213 3.63 -13.52 6.15
C PHE A 213 2.40 -13.12 5.34
N PRO A 214 2.22 -11.85 5.00
CA PRO A 214 3.19 -10.76 5.11
C PRO A 214 3.30 -10.12 6.51
N THR A 215 4.49 -9.57 6.79
CA THR A 215 4.77 -8.67 7.91
C THR A 215 4.94 -7.25 7.39
N SER A 216 4.77 -6.24 8.22
CA SER A 216 5.06 -4.85 7.83
C SER A 216 6.53 -4.65 7.45
N ALA A 217 6.83 -3.63 6.64
CA ALA A 217 8.19 -3.14 6.47
C ALA A 217 8.69 -2.38 7.71
N ILE A 218 7.78 -1.86 8.52
CA ILE A 218 8.07 -1.16 9.76
C ILE A 218 8.56 -2.16 10.80
N LYS A 219 9.52 -1.73 11.59
CA LYS A 219 10.10 -2.54 12.68
C LYS A 219 9.70 -1.94 14.02
N TYR A 220 9.61 -2.80 15.00
CA TYR A 220 9.49 -2.47 16.40
C TYR A 220 10.48 -3.34 17.18
N GLN A 221 11.37 -2.72 17.94
CA GLN A 221 12.45 -3.40 18.68
C GLN A 221 13.31 -4.28 17.72
N ASP A 222 13.78 -3.68 16.62
CA ASP A 222 14.61 -4.33 15.59
C ASP A 222 13.95 -5.48 14.79
N LYS A 223 12.67 -5.79 15.05
CA LYS A 223 11.94 -6.86 14.38
C LYS A 223 10.83 -6.27 13.49
N LYS A 224 10.66 -6.82 12.30
CA LYS A 224 9.51 -6.49 11.47
C LYS A 224 8.21 -6.77 12.21
N ILE A 225 7.30 -5.79 12.21
CA ILE A 225 6.01 -5.91 12.87
C ILE A 225 5.20 -7.02 12.20
N ASN A 226 4.77 -8.00 13.00
CA ASN A 226 3.68 -8.90 12.64
C ASN A 226 2.36 -8.16 12.87
N TYR A 227 1.54 -8.05 11.84
CA TYR A 227 0.31 -7.26 11.90
C TYR A 227 -0.67 -7.77 12.97
N TYR A 228 -0.86 -9.10 13.07
CA TYR A 228 -1.77 -9.68 14.05
C TYR A 228 -1.28 -9.39 15.49
N ASP A 229 -0.04 -9.75 15.77
CA ASP A 229 0.51 -9.60 17.12
C ASP A 229 0.49 -8.13 17.57
N PHE A 230 0.85 -7.21 16.68
CA PHE A 230 0.92 -5.78 16.99
C PHE A 230 -0.46 -5.16 17.22
N LEU A 231 -1.38 -5.40 16.31
CA LEU A 231 -2.72 -4.80 16.40
C LEU A 231 -3.53 -5.35 17.57
N THR A 232 -3.38 -6.67 17.88
CA THR A 232 -4.09 -7.28 19.00
C THR A 232 -3.43 -7.02 20.36
N ALA A 233 -2.15 -6.63 20.41
CA ALA A 233 -1.53 -6.14 21.64
C ALA A 233 -2.14 -4.83 22.13
N ALA A 234 -2.65 -4.01 21.20
CA ALA A 234 -3.36 -2.75 21.43
C ALA A 234 -2.60 -1.76 22.37
N GLU A 235 -1.26 -1.73 22.24
CA GLU A 235 -0.37 -0.92 23.09
C GLU A 235 -0.32 0.56 22.66
N TYR A 236 -0.65 0.86 21.40
CA TYR A 236 -0.58 2.21 20.84
C TYR A 236 -1.98 2.80 20.71
N GLU A 237 -2.30 3.82 21.51
CA GLU A 237 -3.62 4.47 21.52
C GLU A 237 -4.00 5.04 20.16
N ASP A 238 -3.09 5.75 19.48
CA ASP A 238 -3.35 6.32 18.15
C ASP A 238 -3.63 5.24 17.10
N CYS A 239 -3.00 4.07 17.20
CA CYS A 239 -3.28 2.92 16.35
C CYS A 239 -4.68 2.34 16.65
N ASN A 240 -5.05 2.25 17.93
CA ASN A 240 -6.39 1.81 18.35
C ASN A 240 -7.47 2.78 17.84
N GLU A 241 -7.25 4.09 17.93
CA GLU A 241 -8.14 5.09 17.35
C GLU A 241 -8.24 4.97 15.82
N ALA A 242 -7.16 4.64 15.13
CA ALA A 242 -7.18 4.35 13.69
C ALA A 242 -8.02 3.10 13.36
N LEU A 243 -7.92 2.03 14.14
CA LEU A 243 -8.81 0.86 14.00
C LEU A 243 -10.28 1.29 14.12
N LEU A 244 -10.60 2.12 15.11
CA LEU A 244 -11.98 2.59 15.33
C LEU A 244 -12.50 3.51 14.21
N ARG A 245 -11.64 4.23 13.50
CA ARG A 245 -12.00 5.04 12.33
C ARG A 245 -12.14 4.21 11.06
N ILE A 246 -11.18 3.33 10.80
CA ILE A 246 -11.03 2.68 9.47
C ILE A 246 -11.87 1.41 9.35
N VAL A 247 -11.98 0.59 10.41
CA VAL A 247 -12.65 -0.71 10.29
C VAL A 247 -14.13 -0.59 9.91
N PRO A 248 -14.90 0.40 10.43
CA PRO A 248 -16.28 0.62 9.98
C PRO A 248 -16.43 1.01 8.51
N GLU A 249 -15.37 1.54 7.88
CA GLU A 249 -15.36 1.93 6.47
C GLU A 249 -15.03 0.75 5.53
N ILE A 250 -14.64 -0.41 6.07
CA ILE A 250 -14.33 -1.61 5.28
C ILE A 250 -15.62 -2.36 4.94
N ASP A 251 -16.15 -2.12 3.76
CA ASP A 251 -17.30 -2.84 3.19
C ASP A 251 -16.80 -3.99 2.30
N LEU A 252 -16.79 -5.22 2.86
CA LEU A 252 -16.34 -6.41 2.15
C LEU A 252 -17.21 -6.74 0.93
N ASP A 253 -18.52 -6.48 0.99
CA ASP A 253 -19.42 -6.76 -0.14
C ASP A 253 -19.13 -5.79 -1.30
N ALA A 254 -18.90 -4.51 -1.00
CA ALA A 254 -18.51 -3.53 -2.00
C ALA A 254 -17.12 -3.84 -2.60
N ILE A 255 -16.16 -4.30 -1.77
CA ILE A 255 -14.84 -4.72 -2.22
C ILE A 255 -14.94 -5.96 -3.12
N ASP A 256 -15.74 -6.95 -2.76
CA ASP A 256 -15.99 -8.15 -3.56
C ASP A 256 -16.63 -7.82 -4.91
N ALA A 257 -17.63 -6.94 -4.91
CA ALA A 257 -18.25 -6.44 -6.13
C ALA A 257 -17.24 -5.69 -7.02
N PHE A 258 -16.37 -4.88 -6.43
CA PHE A 258 -15.29 -4.21 -7.15
C PHE A 258 -14.32 -5.23 -7.78
N ILE A 259 -13.85 -6.25 -7.02
CA ILE A 259 -12.94 -7.29 -7.52
C ILE A 259 -13.55 -8.01 -8.74
N ASP A 260 -14.88 -8.22 -8.76
CA ASP A 260 -15.56 -8.82 -9.91
C ASP A 260 -15.45 -7.96 -11.19
N THR A 261 -15.33 -6.66 -11.04
CA THR A 261 -15.19 -5.72 -12.17
C THR A 261 -13.76 -5.54 -12.65
N VAL A 262 -12.75 -5.94 -11.84
CA VAL A 262 -11.34 -5.74 -12.19
C VAL A 262 -10.99 -6.52 -13.47
N PRO A 263 -10.51 -5.83 -14.52
CA PRO A 263 -10.18 -6.48 -15.77
C PRO A 263 -8.93 -7.36 -15.63
N TYR A 264 -8.81 -8.33 -16.52
CA TYR A 264 -7.67 -9.26 -16.63
C TYR A 264 -7.52 -10.26 -15.47
N LEU A 265 -8.34 -10.22 -14.43
CA LEU A 265 -8.35 -11.26 -13.41
C LEU A 265 -8.94 -12.56 -13.97
N THR A 266 -8.30 -13.66 -13.68
CA THR A 266 -8.88 -15.01 -13.84
C THR A 266 -9.88 -15.27 -12.69
N ASP A 267 -10.77 -16.26 -12.87
CA ASP A 267 -11.68 -16.66 -11.80
C ASP A 267 -10.94 -17.13 -10.54
N LEU A 268 -9.80 -17.81 -10.74
CA LEU A 268 -8.92 -18.21 -9.64
C LEU A 268 -8.39 -17.02 -8.87
N GLN A 269 -7.94 -15.96 -9.56
CA GLN A 269 -7.45 -14.74 -8.92
C GLN A 269 -8.56 -14.00 -8.18
N ARG A 270 -9.78 -13.92 -8.75
CA ARG A 270 -10.95 -13.32 -8.06
C ARG A 270 -11.25 -14.05 -6.76
N SER A 271 -11.38 -15.37 -6.83
CA SER A 271 -11.63 -16.19 -5.64
C SER A 271 -10.52 -16.04 -4.61
N PHE A 272 -9.25 -16.04 -5.05
CA PHE A 272 -8.11 -15.87 -4.17
C PHE A 272 -8.12 -14.51 -3.44
N TYR A 273 -8.27 -13.40 -4.16
CA TYR A 273 -8.26 -12.07 -3.53
C TYR A 273 -9.42 -11.88 -2.56
N LYS A 274 -10.63 -12.31 -2.91
CA LYS A 274 -11.79 -12.26 -2.02
C LYS A 274 -11.58 -13.09 -0.75
N THR A 275 -11.15 -14.35 -0.89
CA THR A 275 -10.87 -15.23 0.26
C THR A 275 -9.76 -14.66 1.14
N TYR A 276 -8.69 -14.16 0.54
CA TYR A 276 -7.56 -13.60 1.27
C TYR A 276 -7.95 -12.34 2.06
N LEU A 277 -8.65 -11.39 1.44
CA LEU A 277 -9.12 -10.17 2.11
C LEU A 277 -10.11 -10.50 3.22
N LYS A 278 -11.10 -11.37 2.97
CA LYS A 278 -12.03 -11.81 4.00
C LYS A 278 -11.30 -12.44 5.18
N ALA A 279 -10.35 -13.34 4.94
CA ALA A 279 -9.60 -13.98 6.01
C ALA A 279 -8.75 -12.98 6.80
N ARG A 280 -8.12 -11.98 6.15
CA ARG A 280 -7.39 -10.93 6.88
C ARG A 280 -8.33 -10.06 7.72
N TYR A 281 -9.49 -9.72 7.19
CA TYR A 281 -10.51 -9.00 7.95
C TYR A 281 -10.95 -9.81 9.18
N ASP A 282 -11.42 -11.03 8.97
CA ASP A 282 -11.99 -11.87 10.03
C ASP A 282 -10.96 -12.26 11.11
N LEU A 283 -9.70 -12.49 10.72
CA LEU A 283 -8.68 -13.08 11.61
C LEU A 283 -7.70 -12.06 12.19
N ILE A 284 -7.56 -10.88 11.59
CA ILE A 284 -6.65 -9.82 12.08
C ILE A 284 -7.41 -8.55 12.45
N ILE A 285 -8.16 -8.00 11.49
CA ILE A 285 -8.71 -6.64 11.61
C ILE A 285 -9.88 -6.61 12.61
N SER A 286 -10.86 -7.50 12.45
CA SER A 286 -12.03 -7.55 13.34
C SER A 286 -11.66 -7.85 14.80
N PRO A 287 -10.79 -8.84 15.11
CA PRO A 287 -10.35 -9.06 16.50
C PRO A 287 -9.62 -7.86 17.10
N ALA A 288 -8.76 -7.18 16.32
CA ALA A 288 -8.05 -6.01 16.79
C ALA A 288 -9.02 -4.83 17.06
N TYR A 289 -10.02 -4.63 16.19
CA TYR A 289 -11.07 -3.64 16.37
C TYR A 289 -11.88 -3.90 17.65
N ASP A 290 -12.30 -5.14 17.90
CA ASP A 290 -13.05 -5.51 19.11
C ASP A 290 -12.25 -5.21 20.38
N ILE A 291 -10.94 -5.49 20.39
CA ILE A 291 -10.07 -5.17 21.52
C ILE A 291 -10.00 -3.65 21.72
N ALA A 292 -9.76 -2.86 20.66
CA ALA A 292 -9.69 -1.41 20.73
C ALA A 292 -11.02 -0.81 21.24
N LEU A 293 -12.17 -1.32 20.76
CA LEU A 293 -13.48 -0.89 21.19
C LEU A 293 -13.73 -1.19 22.68
N HIS A 294 -13.33 -2.37 23.16
CA HIS A 294 -13.44 -2.72 24.57
C HIS A 294 -12.56 -1.82 25.46
N GLN A 295 -11.33 -1.52 25.05
CA GLN A 295 -10.46 -0.60 25.79
C GLN A 295 -11.07 0.80 25.89
N LYS A 296 -11.57 1.36 24.79
CA LYS A 296 -12.21 2.68 24.76
C LYS A 296 -13.42 2.75 25.72
N ASN A 297 -14.28 1.72 25.70
CA ASN A 297 -15.46 1.66 26.56
C ASN A 297 -15.07 1.53 28.05
N SER A 298 -14.00 0.80 28.37
CA SER A 298 -13.53 0.60 29.75
C SER A 298 -12.98 1.91 30.37
N ILE A 299 -12.32 2.74 29.56
CA ILE A 299 -11.82 4.05 30.00
C ILE A 299 -12.98 5.02 30.23
N GLY A 300 -14.00 5.00 29.38
CA GLY A 300 -15.21 5.86 29.50
C GLY A 300 -16.07 5.58 30.72
N PHE A 301 -15.98 4.39 31.33
CA PHE A 301 -16.70 4.05 32.57
C PHE A 301 -15.91 4.41 33.84
N SER A 302 -14.65 4.83 33.73
CA SER A 302 -13.76 5.13 34.87
C SER A 302 -13.63 6.65 35.14
N MET A 303 -14.26 7.49 34.33
CA MET A 303 -14.38 8.94 34.49
C MET A 303 -15.79 9.31 34.98
#